data_ea9d4ddf32b6656e2c41fbbf470ac006
#
_entry.id   ea9d4ddf32b6656e2c41fbbf470ac006
#
_cell.length_a   1.000
_cell.length_b   1.000
_cell.length_c   1.000
_cell.angle_alpha   90.00
_cell.angle_beta   90.00
_cell.angle_gamma   90.00
#
_symmetry.space_group_name_H-M   'P 1'
#
loop_
_entity.id
_entity.type
_entity.pdbx_description
1 polymer ?
#
loop_
_entity_poly.entity_id
_entity_poly.type
_entity_poly.pdbx_seq_one_letter_code
_entity_poly.pdbx_strand_id
1 'polypeptide(L)'
;MAIRVAINGFGRIGRLVLRAAAEAGREDVEFVAINDLGSVEANAHLLKYDSVHGRFPGEVKATADGIEIGKSKVKVFAERDPTKLPWGDLGIDVVMECTGIFTSKEKAGMHLKAGAKRVLISAPANDADLTVVYGVNHDKLKASDTIVSNASCTTNCLAPVAHVLHSTFGIEKGYMTTIHAYTGDQRLQDTLHSDLHRARAAAMSMIPTSTGAARAVGLVLPELKGKLDGTAIRVPTANVSVIDFKFIPPKPVTVDEINAAMRKAAASGPLKGILGVNDEPLVSIDFNHSSYSSVFDLGQTQVVDGTLVRVMSWYDNEWGFSNRMSDTCAAMGRLI
;
A
#
# COMPACT_ATOMS: atom_id res chain seq x y z
N MET A 1 -2.90 -1.11 -25.26
CA MET A 1 -2.80 -2.54 -24.88
C MET A 1 -2.75 -2.62 -23.37
N ALA A 2 -3.35 -3.66 -22.77
CA ALA A 2 -3.23 -3.90 -21.34
C ALA A 2 -1.77 -4.21 -20.96
N ILE A 3 -1.34 -3.76 -19.80
CA ILE A 3 0.00 -4.01 -19.27
C ILE A 3 0.03 -5.45 -18.73
N ARG A 4 0.97 -6.25 -19.19
CA ARG A 4 1.13 -7.66 -18.81
C ARG A 4 1.85 -7.76 -17.48
N VAL A 5 1.18 -8.29 -16.47
CA VAL A 5 1.62 -8.28 -15.07
C VAL A 5 1.85 -9.70 -14.57
N ALA A 6 2.95 -9.90 -13.86
CA ALA A 6 3.15 -11.07 -13.02
C ALA A 6 3.20 -10.65 -11.53
N ILE A 7 2.69 -11.51 -10.64
CA ILE A 7 2.77 -11.32 -9.19
C ILE A 7 3.76 -12.34 -8.63
N ASN A 8 4.79 -11.86 -7.95
CA ASN A 8 5.70 -12.70 -7.17
C ASN A 8 5.33 -12.60 -5.68
N GLY A 9 4.88 -13.70 -5.10
CA GLY A 9 4.29 -13.76 -3.76
C GLY A 9 2.77 -13.53 -3.76
N PHE A 10 2.02 -14.62 -3.64
CA PHE A 10 0.55 -14.58 -3.64
C PHE A 10 -0.01 -14.67 -2.21
N GLY A 11 0.67 -13.96 -1.29
CA GLY A 11 0.22 -13.72 0.07
C GLY A 11 -0.95 -12.73 0.14
N ARG A 12 -1.16 -12.08 1.29
CA ARG A 12 -2.25 -11.10 1.46
C ARG A 12 -2.26 -10.07 0.33
N ILE A 13 -1.17 -9.33 0.16
CA ILE A 13 -1.12 -8.21 -0.81
C ILE A 13 -1.22 -8.71 -2.25
N GLY A 14 -0.46 -9.75 -2.64
CA GLY A 14 -0.53 -10.27 -4.02
C GLY A 14 -1.95 -10.73 -4.41
N ARG A 15 -2.66 -11.42 -3.52
CA ARG A 15 -4.06 -11.82 -3.76
C ARG A 15 -5.00 -10.62 -3.83
N LEU A 16 -4.84 -9.65 -2.94
CA LEU A 16 -5.73 -8.49 -2.88
C LEU A 16 -5.52 -7.52 -4.04
N VAL A 17 -4.30 -7.42 -4.56
CA VAL A 17 -4.02 -6.67 -5.81
C VAL A 17 -4.83 -7.25 -6.97
N LEU A 18 -4.79 -8.57 -7.15
CA LEU A 18 -5.58 -9.24 -8.19
C LEU A 18 -7.08 -9.09 -7.96
N ARG A 19 -7.54 -9.27 -6.71
CA ARG A 19 -8.97 -9.08 -6.36
C ARG A 19 -9.42 -7.65 -6.62
N ALA A 20 -8.66 -6.66 -6.14
CA ALA A 20 -9.02 -5.25 -6.30
C ALA A 20 -9.12 -4.85 -7.78
N ALA A 21 -8.19 -5.32 -8.61
CA ALA A 21 -8.23 -5.05 -10.04
C ALA A 21 -9.44 -5.73 -10.72
N ALA A 22 -9.75 -6.97 -10.35
CA ALA A 22 -10.89 -7.71 -10.90
C ALA A 22 -12.23 -7.10 -10.46
N GLU A 23 -12.38 -6.75 -9.19
CA GLU A 23 -13.60 -6.15 -8.63
C GLU A 23 -13.84 -4.72 -9.17
N ALA A 24 -12.77 -3.97 -9.45
CA ALA A 24 -12.83 -2.67 -10.10
C ALA A 24 -13.03 -2.73 -11.62
N GLY A 25 -13.06 -3.94 -12.22
CA GLY A 25 -13.19 -4.11 -13.67
C GLY A 25 -12.06 -3.48 -14.48
N ARG A 26 -10.83 -3.52 -13.98
CA ARG A 26 -9.69 -2.89 -14.64
C ARG A 26 -9.30 -3.65 -15.91
N GLU A 27 -9.26 -2.93 -17.02
CA GLU A 27 -8.85 -3.44 -18.32
C GLU A 27 -7.45 -2.98 -18.73
N ASP A 28 -6.84 -2.09 -17.97
CA ASP A 28 -5.50 -1.53 -18.24
C ASP A 28 -4.36 -2.41 -17.75
N VAL A 29 -4.65 -3.44 -16.91
CA VAL A 29 -3.70 -4.46 -16.44
C VAL A 29 -4.23 -5.86 -16.71
N GLU A 30 -3.34 -6.75 -17.21
CA GLU A 30 -3.62 -8.16 -17.46
C GLU A 30 -2.72 -9.03 -16.57
N PHE A 31 -3.28 -9.75 -15.62
CA PHE A 31 -2.53 -10.69 -14.79
C PHE A 31 -2.28 -11.98 -15.59
N VAL A 32 -1.03 -12.22 -15.94
CA VAL A 32 -0.58 -13.34 -16.79
C VAL A 32 -0.09 -14.52 -15.95
N ALA A 33 0.61 -14.22 -14.86
CA ALA A 33 1.26 -15.24 -14.05
C ALA A 33 1.34 -14.84 -12.55
N ILE A 34 1.39 -15.87 -11.74
CA ILE A 34 1.66 -15.81 -10.30
C ILE A 34 2.83 -16.74 -10.00
N ASN A 35 3.75 -16.34 -9.15
CA ASN A 35 4.72 -17.22 -8.52
C ASN A 35 4.48 -17.24 -7.01
N ASP A 36 4.19 -18.42 -6.48
CA ASP A 36 4.03 -18.65 -5.04
C ASP A 36 4.36 -20.11 -4.72
N LEU A 37 4.91 -20.36 -3.53
CA LEU A 37 5.37 -21.71 -3.13
C LEU A 37 4.24 -22.63 -2.67
N GLY A 38 3.02 -22.11 -2.52
CA GLY A 38 1.83 -22.89 -2.24
C GLY A 38 1.32 -23.63 -3.48
N SER A 39 0.48 -24.67 -3.27
CA SER A 39 -0.14 -25.36 -4.40
C SER A 39 -1.16 -24.46 -5.13
N VAL A 40 -1.47 -24.80 -6.38
CA VAL A 40 -2.48 -24.08 -7.18
C VAL A 40 -3.85 -24.09 -6.48
N GLU A 41 -4.23 -25.23 -5.90
CA GLU A 41 -5.50 -25.39 -5.17
C GLU A 41 -5.56 -24.51 -3.93
N ALA A 42 -4.47 -24.45 -3.15
CA ALA A 42 -4.38 -23.61 -1.96
C ALA A 42 -4.48 -22.13 -2.33
N ASN A 43 -3.77 -21.70 -3.38
CA ASN A 43 -3.82 -20.34 -3.88
C ASN A 43 -5.20 -19.96 -4.42
N ALA A 44 -5.85 -20.85 -5.18
CA ALA A 44 -7.22 -20.65 -5.68
C ALA A 44 -8.23 -20.58 -4.52
N HIS A 45 -8.08 -21.45 -3.50
CA HIS A 45 -8.94 -21.44 -2.32
C HIS A 45 -8.84 -20.11 -1.56
N LEU A 46 -7.60 -19.65 -1.27
CA LEU A 46 -7.36 -18.40 -0.55
C LEU A 46 -7.68 -17.15 -1.38
N LEU A 47 -7.69 -17.23 -2.71
CA LEU A 47 -8.21 -16.17 -3.56
C LEU A 47 -9.72 -16.07 -3.44
N LYS A 48 -10.41 -17.22 -3.38
CA LYS A 48 -11.88 -17.31 -3.33
C LYS A 48 -12.46 -16.91 -1.98
N TYR A 49 -11.79 -17.28 -0.88
CA TYR A 49 -12.28 -17.06 0.47
C TYR A 49 -11.29 -16.23 1.27
N ASP A 50 -11.75 -15.12 1.81
CA ASP A 50 -10.97 -14.22 2.63
C ASP A 50 -11.75 -13.83 3.88
N SER A 51 -11.12 -13.99 5.05
CA SER A 51 -11.77 -13.73 6.34
C SER A 51 -12.03 -12.24 6.59
N VAL A 52 -11.28 -11.36 5.94
CA VAL A 52 -11.36 -9.90 6.10
C VAL A 52 -12.23 -9.27 5.01
N HIS A 53 -11.99 -9.66 3.75
CA HIS A 53 -12.65 -9.07 2.57
C HIS A 53 -13.80 -9.93 2.02
N GLY A 54 -14.10 -11.05 2.68
CA GLY A 54 -15.21 -11.91 2.29
C GLY A 54 -14.94 -12.74 1.02
N ARG A 55 -15.97 -13.33 0.50
CA ARG A 55 -15.89 -14.19 -0.68
C ARG A 55 -15.66 -13.35 -1.93
N PHE A 56 -14.71 -13.78 -2.78
CA PHE A 56 -14.50 -13.17 -4.09
C PHE A 56 -15.77 -13.28 -4.95
N PRO A 57 -16.23 -12.19 -5.58
CA PRO A 57 -17.52 -12.19 -6.28
C PRO A 57 -17.49 -12.94 -7.62
N GLY A 58 -16.29 -13.23 -8.16
CA GLY A 58 -16.11 -13.94 -9.40
C GLY A 58 -15.94 -15.45 -9.23
N GLU A 59 -16.04 -16.19 -10.34
CA GLU A 59 -15.72 -17.61 -10.37
C GLU A 59 -14.20 -17.80 -10.31
N VAL A 60 -13.74 -18.71 -9.43
CA VAL A 60 -12.32 -19.09 -9.27
C VAL A 60 -12.23 -20.60 -9.35
N LYS A 61 -11.37 -21.11 -10.24
CA LYS A 61 -11.15 -22.54 -10.45
C LYS A 61 -9.67 -22.86 -10.61
N ALA A 62 -9.18 -23.81 -9.83
CA ALA A 62 -7.85 -24.37 -10.00
C ALA A 62 -7.81 -25.26 -11.27
N THR A 63 -6.72 -25.18 -12.02
CA THR A 63 -6.41 -26.05 -13.16
C THR A 63 -5.06 -26.70 -12.96
N ALA A 64 -4.62 -27.56 -13.88
CA ALA A 64 -3.36 -28.27 -13.75
C ALA A 64 -2.12 -27.35 -13.69
N ASP A 65 -2.18 -26.17 -14.31
CA ASP A 65 -1.05 -25.25 -14.49
C ASP A 65 -1.35 -23.79 -14.04
N GLY A 66 -2.54 -23.54 -13.46
CA GLY A 66 -2.90 -22.18 -13.07
C GLY A 66 -4.27 -22.03 -12.43
N ILE A 67 -4.74 -20.81 -12.41
CA ILE A 67 -6.03 -20.43 -11.84
C ILE A 67 -6.86 -19.73 -12.91
N GLU A 68 -8.07 -20.21 -13.15
CA GLU A 68 -9.08 -19.52 -13.96
C GLU A 68 -9.89 -18.57 -13.05
N ILE A 69 -10.02 -17.32 -13.49
CA ILE A 69 -10.75 -16.25 -12.78
C ILE A 69 -11.73 -15.65 -13.78
N GLY A 70 -12.98 -16.05 -13.74
CA GLY A 70 -13.92 -15.74 -14.78
C GLY A 70 -13.45 -16.25 -16.15
N LYS A 71 -13.16 -15.34 -17.08
CA LYS A 71 -12.63 -15.68 -18.42
C LYS A 71 -11.11 -15.65 -18.51
N SER A 72 -10.42 -15.14 -17.49
CA SER A 72 -8.96 -15.01 -17.47
C SER A 72 -8.30 -16.28 -16.97
N LYS A 73 -7.16 -16.64 -17.58
CA LYS A 73 -6.31 -17.75 -17.16
C LYS A 73 -4.97 -17.20 -16.69
N VAL A 74 -4.61 -17.47 -15.44
CA VAL A 74 -3.38 -17.01 -14.80
C VAL A 74 -2.51 -18.23 -14.51
N LYS A 75 -1.30 -18.28 -15.11
CA LYS A 75 -0.34 -19.36 -14.84
C LYS A 75 0.20 -19.27 -13.43
N VAL A 76 0.45 -20.41 -12.79
CA VAL A 76 1.03 -20.47 -11.43
C VAL A 76 2.36 -21.20 -11.48
N PHE A 77 3.40 -20.57 -10.95
CA PHE A 77 4.73 -21.12 -10.77
C PHE A 77 5.04 -21.26 -9.28
N ALA A 78 5.98 -22.16 -8.93
CA ALA A 78 6.44 -22.40 -7.56
C ALA A 78 7.98 -22.39 -7.51
N GLU A 79 8.59 -21.28 -7.95
CA GLU A 79 10.03 -21.11 -8.06
C GLU A 79 10.58 -20.17 -6.98
N ARG A 80 11.63 -20.62 -6.29
CA ARG A 80 12.29 -19.83 -5.22
C ARG A 80 13.27 -18.80 -5.77
N ASP A 81 13.89 -19.10 -6.90
CA ASP A 81 14.87 -18.25 -7.56
C ASP A 81 14.19 -17.44 -8.67
N PRO A 82 13.97 -16.12 -8.46
CA PRO A 82 13.28 -15.30 -9.45
C PRO A 82 13.95 -15.28 -10.84
N THR A 83 15.25 -15.57 -10.91
CA THR A 83 15.98 -15.56 -12.20
C THR A 83 15.57 -16.71 -13.13
N LYS A 84 14.92 -17.75 -12.60
CA LYS A 84 14.45 -18.93 -13.35
C LYS A 84 13.00 -18.80 -13.82
N LEU A 85 12.32 -17.73 -13.47
CA LEU A 85 10.95 -17.48 -13.87
C LEU A 85 10.90 -17.04 -15.34
N PRO A 86 9.91 -17.50 -16.14
CA PRO A 86 9.89 -17.27 -17.58
C PRO A 86 9.25 -15.92 -17.95
N TRP A 87 9.66 -14.84 -17.28
CA TRP A 87 9.03 -13.52 -17.49
C TRP A 87 9.22 -12.99 -18.90
N GLY A 88 10.40 -13.21 -19.50
CA GLY A 88 10.68 -12.85 -20.88
C GLY A 88 9.79 -13.59 -21.87
N ASP A 89 9.66 -14.92 -21.73
CA ASP A 89 8.84 -15.77 -22.62
C ASP A 89 7.35 -15.44 -22.53
N LEU A 90 6.91 -14.99 -21.32
CA LEU A 90 5.53 -14.56 -21.08
C LEU A 90 5.29 -13.10 -21.48
N GLY A 91 6.31 -12.37 -21.90
CA GLY A 91 6.21 -10.95 -22.27
C GLY A 91 5.74 -10.08 -21.10
N ILE A 92 6.25 -10.32 -19.89
CA ILE A 92 5.84 -9.58 -18.70
C ILE A 92 6.41 -8.16 -18.76
N ASP A 93 5.51 -7.17 -18.69
CA ASP A 93 5.87 -5.76 -18.65
C ASP A 93 6.28 -5.36 -17.21
N VAL A 94 5.49 -5.72 -16.21
CA VAL A 94 5.76 -5.37 -14.83
C VAL A 94 5.59 -6.60 -13.92
N VAL A 95 6.59 -6.86 -13.08
CA VAL A 95 6.45 -7.78 -11.95
C VAL A 95 6.06 -6.99 -10.72
N MET A 96 4.97 -7.36 -10.06
CA MET A 96 4.62 -6.89 -8.73
C MET A 96 5.28 -7.81 -7.70
N GLU A 97 6.30 -7.30 -7.02
CA GLU A 97 7.03 -8.03 -5.98
C GLU A 97 6.29 -7.90 -4.64
N CYS A 98 5.58 -8.94 -4.26
CA CYS A 98 4.69 -8.97 -3.11
C CYS A 98 5.11 -9.97 -2.02
N THR A 99 6.34 -10.53 -2.08
CA THR A 99 6.83 -11.49 -1.07
C THR A 99 7.29 -10.83 0.22
N GLY A 100 7.70 -9.55 0.16
CA GLY A 100 8.39 -8.86 1.25
C GLY A 100 9.86 -9.30 1.45
N ILE A 101 10.39 -10.15 0.58
CA ILE A 101 11.76 -10.70 0.66
C ILE A 101 12.72 -9.93 -0.27
N PHE A 102 12.28 -9.64 -1.48
CA PHE A 102 13.10 -9.00 -2.52
C PHE A 102 12.89 -7.48 -2.55
N THR A 103 13.20 -6.82 -1.43
CA THR A 103 12.89 -5.41 -1.18
C THR A 103 14.07 -4.46 -1.42
N SER A 104 15.20 -4.93 -1.94
CA SER A 104 16.31 -4.10 -2.41
C SER A 104 16.38 -4.08 -3.93
N LYS A 105 17.00 -3.05 -4.50
CA LYS A 105 17.21 -2.94 -5.95
C LYS A 105 17.95 -4.14 -6.54
N GLU A 106 18.97 -4.64 -5.82
CA GLU A 106 19.72 -5.83 -6.22
C GLU A 106 18.82 -7.06 -6.30
N LYS A 107 18.04 -7.33 -5.24
CA LYS A 107 17.18 -8.50 -5.14
C LYS A 107 16.00 -8.41 -6.13
N ALA A 108 15.32 -7.27 -6.18
CA ALA A 108 14.22 -7.05 -7.12
C ALA A 108 14.69 -7.12 -8.58
N GLY A 109 15.94 -6.71 -8.85
CA GLY A 109 16.58 -6.80 -10.17
C GLY A 109 16.72 -8.23 -10.69
N MET A 110 16.55 -9.27 -9.87
CA MET A 110 16.50 -10.66 -10.32
C MET A 110 15.34 -10.90 -11.30
N HIS A 111 14.21 -10.20 -11.14
CA HIS A 111 13.09 -10.27 -12.07
C HIS A 111 13.42 -9.65 -13.44
N LEU A 112 14.26 -8.60 -13.47
CA LEU A 112 14.73 -8.02 -14.74
C LEU A 112 15.64 -9.00 -15.47
N LYS A 113 16.50 -9.75 -14.75
CA LYS A 113 17.34 -10.82 -15.32
C LYS A 113 16.49 -11.96 -15.90
N ALA A 114 15.30 -12.20 -15.34
CA ALA A 114 14.32 -13.17 -15.84
C ALA A 114 13.52 -12.65 -17.05
N GLY A 115 13.75 -11.41 -17.49
CA GLY A 115 13.15 -10.83 -18.69
C GLY A 115 11.94 -9.93 -18.45
N ALA A 116 11.57 -9.62 -17.23
CA ALA A 116 10.59 -8.57 -16.95
C ALA A 116 11.15 -7.19 -17.31
N LYS A 117 10.32 -6.29 -17.82
CA LYS A 117 10.78 -4.94 -18.20
C LYS A 117 10.91 -4.03 -16.96
N ARG A 118 10.06 -4.21 -15.95
CA ARG A 118 10.03 -3.39 -14.73
C ARG A 118 9.61 -4.20 -13.52
N VAL A 119 9.92 -3.69 -12.34
CA VAL A 119 9.53 -4.28 -11.04
C VAL A 119 8.91 -3.21 -10.16
N LEU A 120 7.73 -3.50 -9.60
CA LEU A 120 7.05 -2.70 -8.60
C LEU A 120 7.06 -3.44 -7.27
N ILE A 121 7.77 -2.90 -6.27
CA ILE A 121 7.92 -3.50 -4.94
C ILE A 121 6.77 -3.04 -4.04
N SER A 122 6.05 -3.97 -3.43
CA SER A 122 4.94 -3.71 -2.49
C SER A 122 5.38 -3.40 -1.05
N ALA A 123 6.57 -2.86 -0.91
CA ALA A 123 7.18 -2.54 0.38
C ALA A 123 8.15 -1.36 0.24
N PRO A 124 8.55 -0.69 1.34
CA PRO A 124 9.62 0.30 1.31
C PRO A 124 10.92 -0.31 0.79
N ALA A 125 11.58 0.39 -0.13
CA ALA A 125 12.90 0.05 -0.68
C ALA A 125 13.72 1.34 -0.81
N ASN A 126 14.76 1.47 0.03
CA ASN A 126 15.52 2.71 0.14
C ASN A 126 16.41 2.99 -1.09
N ASP A 127 16.73 1.96 -1.87
CA ASP A 127 17.60 1.98 -3.03
C ASP A 127 16.85 1.83 -4.37
N ALA A 128 15.50 1.85 -4.37
CA ALA A 128 14.70 1.87 -5.58
C ALA A 128 15.00 3.12 -6.44
N ASP A 129 14.75 3.05 -7.75
CA ASP A 129 14.92 4.20 -8.65
C ASP A 129 14.02 5.35 -8.23
N LEU A 130 12.79 5.03 -7.81
CA LEU A 130 11.84 5.98 -7.22
C LEU A 130 10.96 5.28 -6.18
N THR A 131 10.68 5.98 -5.07
CA THR A 131 9.59 5.63 -4.16
C THR A 131 8.36 6.46 -4.53
N VAL A 132 7.26 5.78 -4.86
CA VAL A 132 6.02 6.40 -5.35
C VAL A 132 4.93 6.29 -4.30
N VAL A 133 4.23 7.41 -4.08
CA VAL A 133 2.88 7.46 -3.54
C VAL A 133 1.97 8.04 -4.62
N TYR A 134 1.08 7.20 -5.13
CA TYR A 134 0.21 7.59 -6.23
C TYR A 134 -0.71 8.77 -5.83
N GLY A 135 -0.87 9.74 -6.70
CA GLY A 135 -1.56 10.99 -6.41
C GLY A 135 -0.65 12.09 -5.86
N VAL A 136 0.53 11.74 -5.29
CA VAL A 136 1.47 12.71 -4.70
C VAL A 136 2.68 12.98 -5.60
N ASN A 137 3.35 11.92 -6.06
CA ASN A 137 4.58 12.07 -6.88
C ASN A 137 4.69 11.06 -8.04
N HIS A 138 3.61 10.41 -8.43
CA HIS A 138 3.60 9.44 -9.53
C HIS A 138 3.92 10.08 -10.89
N ASP A 139 3.73 11.39 -11.01
CA ASP A 139 4.11 12.21 -12.16
C ASP A 139 5.62 12.36 -12.34
N LYS A 140 6.41 12.02 -11.31
CA LYS A 140 7.88 12.01 -11.36
C LYS A 140 8.46 10.73 -11.95
N LEU A 141 7.63 9.71 -12.23
CA LEU A 141 8.07 8.47 -12.88
C LEU A 141 8.67 8.75 -14.26
N LYS A 142 9.78 8.09 -14.56
CA LYS A 142 10.51 8.22 -15.83
C LYS A 142 10.63 6.86 -16.53
N ALA A 143 10.85 6.89 -17.84
CA ALA A 143 11.11 5.67 -18.62
C ALA A 143 12.36 4.90 -18.14
N SER A 144 13.31 5.58 -17.50
CA SER A 144 14.52 4.99 -16.91
C SER A 144 14.27 4.27 -15.58
N ASP A 145 13.13 4.50 -14.89
CA ASP A 145 12.85 3.92 -13.59
C ASP A 145 12.34 2.49 -13.76
N THR A 146 13.20 1.52 -13.55
CA THR A 146 12.91 0.09 -13.77
C THR A 146 12.52 -0.64 -12.51
N ILE A 147 12.99 -0.18 -11.35
CA ILE A 147 12.66 -0.76 -10.03
C ILE A 147 12.09 0.34 -9.15
N VAL A 148 10.78 0.25 -8.90
CA VAL A 148 10.01 1.28 -8.18
C VAL A 148 9.45 0.68 -6.91
N SER A 149 9.47 1.44 -5.80
CA SER A 149 8.80 1.09 -4.56
C SER A 149 7.46 1.81 -4.46
N ASN A 150 6.39 1.09 -4.11
CA ASN A 150 5.09 1.67 -3.79
C ASN A 150 5.00 2.15 -2.32
N ALA A 151 6.14 2.31 -1.65
CA ALA A 151 6.25 2.66 -0.23
C ALA A 151 5.51 1.65 0.69
N SER A 152 5.02 2.10 1.84
CA SER A 152 4.17 1.32 2.75
C SER A 152 2.72 1.80 2.71
N CYS A 153 1.79 0.98 3.21
CA CYS A 153 0.39 1.39 3.38
C CYS A 153 0.25 2.65 4.25
N THR A 154 1.03 2.74 5.34
CA THR A 154 1.04 3.91 6.22
C THR A 154 1.59 5.15 5.52
N THR A 155 2.65 5.02 4.71
CA THR A 155 3.17 6.15 3.90
C THR A 155 2.14 6.60 2.87
N ASN A 156 1.42 5.66 2.24
CA ASN A 156 0.33 5.97 1.30
C ASN A 156 -0.83 6.71 1.98
N CYS A 157 -1.08 6.45 3.27
CA CYS A 157 -2.06 7.22 4.03
C CYS A 157 -1.54 8.60 4.43
N LEU A 158 -0.32 8.70 4.96
CA LEU A 158 0.23 9.95 5.51
C LEU A 158 0.61 10.96 4.42
N ALA A 159 1.21 10.52 3.32
CA ALA A 159 1.77 11.42 2.32
C ALA A 159 0.71 12.32 1.65
N PRO A 160 -0.49 11.85 1.24
CA PRO A 160 -1.55 12.74 0.74
C PRO A 160 -1.97 13.80 1.75
N VAL A 161 -2.14 13.43 3.01
CA VAL A 161 -2.49 14.35 4.11
C VAL A 161 -1.39 15.36 4.33
N ALA A 162 -0.14 14.92 4.46
CA ALA A 162 1.02 15.78 4.65
C ALA A 162 1.23 16.73 3.46
N HIS A 163 0.98 16.25 2.22
CA HIS A 163 1.06 17.06 1.01
C HIS A 163 0.08 18.24 1.05
N VAL A 164 -1.18 18.00 1.36
CA VAL A 164 -2.21 19.05 1.44
C VAL A 164 -1.88 20.02 2.57
N LEU A 165 -1.55 19.52 3.76
CA LEU A 165 -1.25 20.36 4.92
C LEU A 165 0.00 21.21 4.70
N HIS A 166 1.06 20.60 4.12
CA HIS A 166 2.31 21.33 3.88
C HIS A 166 2.18 22.36 2.78
N SER A 167 1.53 22.04 1.66
CA SER A 167 1.34 22.97 0.55
C SER A 167 0.41 24.13 0.88
N THR A 168 -0.52 23.96 1.83
CA THR A 168 -1.49 24.98 2.19
C THR A 168 -1.03 25.82 3.37
N PHE A 169 -0.53 25.18 4.43
CA PHE A 169 -0.25 25.85 5.71
C PHE A 169 1.25 25.83 6.07
N GLY A 170 2.03 24.93 5.47
CA GLY A 170 3.38 24.62 5.91
C GLY A 170 3.41 23.62 7.08
N ILE A 171 4.49 22.87 7.17
CA ILE A 171 4.81 21.99 8.31
C ILE A 171 6.25 22.29 8.72
N GLU A 172 6.45 22.76 9.93
CA GLU A 172 7.79 22.95 10.51
C GLU A 172 8.34 21.62 11.01
N LYS A 173 7.54 20.90 11.78
CA LYS A 173 7.83 19.54 12.29
C LYS A 173 6.53 18.83 12.63
N GLY A 174 6.58 17.49 12.63
CA GLY A 174 5.43 16.68 12.97
C GLY A 174 5.82 15.30 13.48
N TYR A 175 4.90 14.70 14.21
CA TYR A 175 5.04 13.33 14.72
C TYR A 175 3.79 12.53 14.46
N MET A 176 3.94 11.36 13.84
CA MET A 176 2.84 10.46 13.51
C MET A 176 2.88 9.21 14.39
N THR A 177 1.75 8.87 14.97
CA THR A 177 1.52 7.55 15.55
C THR A 177 0.53 6.80 14.67
N THR A 178 0.92 5.66 14.11
CA THR A 178 -0.08 4.80 13.50
C THR A 178 -0.59 3.77 14.51
N ILE A 179 -1.91 3.76 14.70
CA ILE A 179 -2.62 2.68 15.38
C ILE A 179 -2.97 1.68 14.27
N HIS A 180 -2.23 0.57 14.25
CA HIS A 180 -2.19 -0.30 13.08
C HIS A 180 -2.77 -1.69 13.38
N ALA A 181 -3.62 -2.17 12.49
CA ALA A 181 -4.06 -3.56 12.51
C ALA A 181 -2.86 -4.53 12.51
N TYR A 182 -3.01 -5.70 13.10
CA TYR A 182 -1.97 -6.72 13.03
C TYR A 182 -1.79 -7.22 11.58
N THR A 183 -0.61 -7.70 11.25
CA THR A 183 -0.30 -8.23 9.92
C THR A 183 0.35 -9.61 10.03
N GLY A 184 0.49 -10.33 8.91
CA GLY A 184 1.11 -11.65 8.86
C GLY A 184 2.58 -11.70 9.32
N ASP A 185 3.23 -10.56 9.51
CA ASP A 185 4.54 -10.44 10.14
C ASP A 185 4.51 -10.77 11.64
N GLN A 186 3.38 -10.50 12.31
CA GLN A 186 3.21 -10.74 13.75
C GLN A 186 2.87 -12.19 14.07
N ARG A 187 3.14 -12.59 15.32
CA ARG A 187 2.89 -13.95 15.79
C ARG A 187 1.48 -14.11 16.36
N LEU A 188 0.84 -15.26 16.09
CA LEU A 188 -0.45 -15.58 16.69
C LEU A 188 -0.31 -15.86 18.19
N GLN A 189 0.78 -16.58 18.58
CA GLN A 189 1.18 -16.83 19.95
C GLN A 189 2.66 -16.51 20.11
N ASP A 190 3.13 -16.38 21.37
CA ASP A 190 4.50 -16.02 21.70
C ASP A 190 5.50 -16.97 21.03
N THR A 191 6.30 -16.47 20.10
CA THR A 191 7.37 -17.22 19.42
C THR A 191 8.40 -16.27 18.83
N LEU A 192 9.54 -16.81 18.40
CA LEU A 192 10.70 -16.01 17.96
C LEU A 192 10.36 -15.05 16.84
N HIS A 193 10.81 -13.80 17.02
CA HIS A 193 10.78 -12.72 16.04
C HIS A 193 11.98 -11.80 16.31
N SER A 194 12.50 -11.15 15.29
CA SER A 194 13.65 -10.22 15.42
C SER A 194 13.31 -8.98 16.27
N ASP A 195 12.07 -8.49 16.20
CA ASP A 195 11.50 -7.51 17.13
C ASP A 195 10.76 -8.28 18.24
N LEU A 196 11.28 -8.21 19.47
CA LEU A 196 10.71 -8.92 20.62
C LEU A 196 9.29 -8.47 20.99
N HIS A 197 8.89 -7.24 20.66
CA HIS A 197 7.50 -6.81 20.80
C HIS A 197 6.57 -7.57 19.84
N ARG A 198 6.99 -7.79 18.59
CA ARG A 198 6.23 -8.57 17.60
C ARG A 198 6.30 -10.08 17.82
N ALA A 199 7.16 -10.55 18.73
CA ALA A 199 7.23 -11.93 19.16
C ALA A 199 6.00 -12.36 20.00
N ARG A 200 5.21 -11.41 20.47
CA ARG A 200 4.06 -11.62 21.36
C ARG A 200 2.76 -11.80 20.55
N ALA A 201 1.77 -12.43 21.21
CA ALA A 201 0.46 -12.74 20.63
C ALA A 201 -0.27 -11.47 20.11
N ALA A 202 -0.40 -11.37 18.80
CA ALA A 202 -0.91 -10.19 18.12
C ALA A 202 -2.37 -9.86 18.43
N ALA A 203 -3.22 -10.88 18.60
CA ALA A 203 -4.66 -10.71 18.83
C ALA A 203 -5.01 -10.42 20.31
N MET A 204 -4.01 -10.37 21.20
CA MET A 204 -4.21 -10.19 22.64
C MET A 204 -3.55 -8.92 23.19
N SER A 205 -2.72 -8.23 22.41
CA SER A 205 -1.84 -7.20 22.94
C SER A 205 -1.81 -5.96 22.06
N MET A 206 -1.70 -4.78 22.68
CA MET A 206 -1.23 -3.57 22.05
C MET A 206 0.29 -3.61 22.02
N ILE A 207 0.88 -3.56 20.83
CA ILE A 207 2.31 -3.80 20.62
C ILE A 207 2.97 -2.55 20.06
N PRO A 208 3.81 -1.83 20.86
CA PRO A 208 4.61 -0.73 20.35
C PRO A 208 5.73 -1.29 19.46
N THR A 209 5.95 -0.65 18.32
CA THR A 209 7.02 -1.04 17.40
C THR A 209 7.46 0.15 16.55
N SER A 210 8.63 0.04 15.94
CA SER A 210 9.13 1.07 15.04
C SER A 210 8.38 1.09 13.71
N THR A 211 8.36 2.26 13.07
CA THR A 211 7.94 2.43 11.68
C THR A 211 8.82 3.47 10.98
N GLY A 212 9.20 3.18 9.74
CA GLY A 212 9.87 4.15 8.88
C GLY A 212 8.91 5.01 8.05
N ALA A 213 7.59 4.82 8.21
CA ALA A 213 6.60 5.40 7.31
C ALA A 213 6.60 6.93 7.28
N ALA A 214 6.75 7.58 8.43
CA ALA A 214 6.81 9.04 8.52
C ALA A 214 8.09 9.61 7.89
N ARG A 215 9.23 8.96 8.14
CA ARG A 215 10.50 9.35 7.51
C ARG A 215 10.49 9.12 6.00
N ALA A 216 9.81 8.06 5.53
CA ALA A 216 9.66 7.76 4.11
C ALA A 216 8.85 8.81 3.34
N VAL A 217 8.02 9.62 4.01
CA VAL A 217 7.37 10.78 3.38
C VAL A 217 8.41 11.75 2.79
N GLY A 218 9.58 11.91 3.41
CA GLY A 218 10.67 12.73 2.88
C GLY A 218 11.30 12.20 1.58
N LEU A 219 11.05 10.94 1.17
CA LEU A 219 11.43 10.42 -0.14
C LEU A 219 10.45 10.85 -1.24
N VAL A 220 9.20 11.07 -0.86
CA VAL A 220 8.08 11.42 -1.74
C VAL A 220 7.90 12.95 -1.82
N LEU A 221 8.05 13.62 -0.69
CA LEU A 221 7.98 15.06 -0.49
C LEU A 221 9.33 15.54 0.12
N PRO A 222 10.32 15.84 -0.72
CA PRO A 222 11.68 16.19 -0.26
C PRO A 222 11.74 17.39 0.71
N GLU A 223 10.80 18.32 0.61
CA GLU A 223 10.65 19.48 1.50
C GLU A 223 10.31 19.13 2.95
N LEU A 224 9.80 17.91 3.19
CA LEU A 224 9.51 17.37 4.51
C LEU A 224 10.63 16.46 5.05
N LYS A 225 11.73 16.31 4.33
CA LYS A 225 12.86 15.47 4.77
C LYS A 225 13.43 15.97 6.10
N GLY A 226 13.44 15.08 7.09
CA GLY A 226 13.94 15.39 8.45
C GLY A 226 12.96 16.15 9.35
N LYS A 227 11.77 16.53 8.83
CA LYS A 227 10.75 17.22 9.63
C LYS A 227 9.71 16.29 10.26
N LEU A 228 9.60 15.07 9.75
CA LEU A 228 8.61 14.09 10.21
C LEU A 228 9.29 12.86 10.80
N ASP A 229 8.79 12.38 11.92
CA ASP A 229 9.10 11.08 12.49
C ASP A 229 7.82 10.42 13.05
N GLY A 230 7.92 9.18 13.51
CA GLY A 230 6.75 8.49 14.02
C GLY A 230 7.03 7.11 14.61
N THR A 231 5.97 6.56 15.18
CA THR A 231 5.94 5.23 15.77
C THR A 231 4.68 4.47 15.37
N ALA A 232 4.65 3.17 15.65
CA ALA A 232 3.49 2.32 15.45
C ALA A 232 3.04 1.67 16.75
N ILE A 233 1.74 1.58 16.94
CA ILE A 233 1.12 0.72 17.95
C ILE A 233 0.25 -0.27 17.21
N ARG A 234 0.64 -1.56 17.23
CA ARG A 234 -0.19 -2.64 16.69
C ARG A 234 -1.28 -2.98 17.68
N VAL A 235 -2.50 -3.17 17.18
CA VAL A 235 -3.70 -3.44 18.00
C VAL A 235 -4.38 -4.73 17.56
N PRO A 236 -5.19 -5.38 18.45
CA PRO A 236 -5.93 -6.60 18.14
C PRO A 236 -7.09 -6.37 17.16
N THR A 237 -6.80 -5.88 15.98
CA THR A 237 -7.76 -5.59 14.91
C THR A 237 -7.23 -6.21 13.62
N ALA A 238 -8.09 -6.91 12.87
CA ALA A 238 -7.68 -7.71 11.72
C ALA A 238 -7.30 -6.87 10.51
N ASN A 239 -7.97 -5.73 10.31
CA ASN A 239 -7.74 -4.82 9.19
C ASN A 239 -8.23 -3.41 9.55
N VAL A 240 -7.86 -2.43 8.76
CA VAL A 240 -8.06 -1.00 8.91
C VAL A 240 -7.21 -0.41 10.05
N SER A 241 -6.41 0.52 9.67
CA SER A 241 -5.48 1.25 10.52
C SER A 241 -5.80 2.75 10.48
N VAL A 242 -5.25 3.50 11.39
CA VAL A 242 -5.41 4.96 11.45
C VAL A 242 -4.07 5.62 11.77
N ILE A 243 -3.79 6.74 11.09
CA ILE A 243 -2.73 7.66 11.53
C ILE A 243 -3.32 8.71 12.47
N ASP A 244 -2.62 8.97 13.55
CA ASP A 244 -2.80 10.11 14.43
C ASP A 244 -1.57 11.02 14.27
N PHE A 245 -1.73 12.09 13.49
CA PHE A 245 -0.65 12.95 13.08
C PHE A 245 -0.74 14.33 13.76
N LYS A 246 0.33 14.68 14.45
CA LYS A 246 0.49 16.00 15.10
C LYS A 246 1.55 16.78 14.34
N PHE A 247 1.29 18.06 14.08
CA PHE A 247 2.28 18.94 13.46
C PHE A 247 2.16 20.39 13.94
N ILE A 248 3.24 21.14 13.70
CA ILE A 248 3.31 22.56 13.99
C ILE A 248 3.38 23.29 12.66
N PRO A 249 2.36 24.11 12.32
CA PRO A 249 2.43 25.03 11.18
C PRO A 249 3.23 26.29 11.59
N PRO A 250 3.84 27.00 10.60
CA PRO A 250 4.59 28.24 10.86
C PRO A 250 3.72 29.44 11.27
N LYS A 251 2.39 29.33 11.08
CA LYS A 251 1.40 30.35 11.43
C LYS A 251 0.19 29.67 12.08
N PRO A 252 -0.54 30.36 12.96
CA PRO A 252 -1.79 29.85 13.51
C PRO A 252 -2.78 29.46 12.40
N VAL A 253 -3.49 28.37 12.63
CA VAL A 253 -4.53 27.82 11.76
C VAL A 253 -5.75 27.41 12.57
N THR A 254 -6.88 27.25 11.89
CA THR A 254 -8.14 26.84 12.49
C THR A 254 -8.56 25.44 12.01
N VAL A 255 -9.46 24.79 12.75
CA VAL A 255 -10.08 23.52 12.36
C VAL A 255 -10.78 23.64 11.01
N ASP A 256 -11.54 24.73 10.81
CA ASP A 256 -12.32 24.96 9.58
C ASP A 256 -11.43 25.12 8.35
N GLU A 257 -10.31 25.84 8.47
CA GLU A 257 -9.35 26.00 7.37
C GLU A 257 -8.74 24.65 6.96
N ILE A 258 -8.33 23.83 7.94
CA ILE A 258 -7.77 22.50 7.69
C ILE A 258 -8.80 21.63 7.00
N ASN A 259 -10.02 21.54 7.55
CA ASN A 259 -11.08 20.71 7.01
C ASN A 259 -11.51 21.16 5.60
N ALA A 260 -11.56 22.45 5.35
CA ALA A 260 -11.84 23.01 4.02
C ALA A 260 -10.76 22.62 2.99
N ALA A 261 -9.48 22.71 3.37
CA ALA A 261 -8.37 22.32 2.49
C ALA A 261 -8.44 20.82 2.14
N MET A 262 -8.74 19.94 3.11
CA MET A 262 -8.90 18.51 2.88
C MET A 262 -10.09 18.17 1.99
N ARG A 263 -11.26 18.75 2.23
CA ARG A 263 -12.44 18.59 1.35
C ARG A 263 -12.14 19.01 -0.08
N LYS A 264 -11.45 20.15 -0.27
CA LYS A 264 -11.07 20.65 -1.59
C LYS A 264 -10.14 19.68 -2.31
N ALA A 265 -9.11 19.17 -1.62
CA ALA A 265 -8.14 18.24 -2.19
C ALA A 265 -8.75 16.87 -2.55
N ALA A 266 -9.69 16.38 -1.74
CA ALA A 266 -10.42 15.14 -2.00
C ALA A 266 -11.39 15.24 -3.20
N ALA A 267 -11.95 16.43 -3.43
CA ALA A 267 -12.96 16.63 -4.48
C ALA A 267 -12.35 16.78 -5.89
N SER A 268 -11.08 17.20 -6.01
CA SER A 268 -10.48 17.57 -7.30
C SER A 268 -8.96 17.39 -7.33
N GLY A 269 -8.39 17.40 -8.54
CA GLY A 269 -6.95 17.29 -8.75
C GLY A 269 -6.42 15.87 -8.59
N PRO A 270 -5.10 15.71 -8.37
CA PRO A 270 -4.44 14.40 -8.38
C PRO A 270 -4.82 13.49 -7.22
N LEU A 271 -5.39 14.05 -6.15
CA LEU A 271 -5.83 13.28 -4.97
C LEU A 271 -7.28 12.82 -5.04
N LYS A 272 -8.04 13.20 -6.06
CA LYS A 272 -9.40 12.71 -6.27
C LYS A 272 -9.40 11.19 -6.45
N GLY A 273 -10.19 10.47 -5.62
CA GLY A 273 -10.22 9.01 -5.59
C GLY A 273 -9.04 8.35 -4.83
N ILE A 274 -8.08 9.16 -4.35
CA ILE A 274 -6.94 8.72 -3.53
C ILE A 274 -7.13 9.14 -2.07
N LEU A 275 -7.49 10.41 -1.85
CA LEU A 275 -7.88 10.97 -0.56
C LEU A 275 -9.41 11.05 -0.48
N GLY A 276 -9.98 10.43 0.53
CA GLY A 276 -11.38 10.60 0.94
C GLY A 276 -11.48 11.50 2.16
N VAL A 277 -12.70 11.91 2.50
CA VAL A 277 -13.02 12.60 3.76
C VAL A 277 -14.22 11.93 4.42
N ASN A 278 -14.24 11.93 5.74
CA ASN A 278 -15.34 11.44 6.57
C ASN A 278 -15.78 12.52 7.56
N ASP A 279 -17.09 12.71 7.71
CA ASP A 279 -17.72 13.63 8.67
C ASP A 279 -18.76 12.93 9.56
N GLU A 280 -18.85 11.60 9.46
CA GLU A 280 -19.71 10.78 10.29
C GLU A 280 -18.92 10.13 11.45
N PRO A 281 -19.60 9.74 12.55
CA PRO A 281 -18.95 9.09 13.69
C PRO A 281 -18.68 7.60 13.41
N LEU A 282 -17.77 7.33 12.44
CA LEU A 282 -17.40 5.99 11.99
C LEU A 282 -16.22 5.42 12.78
N VAL A 283 -16.06 4.10 12.72
CA VAL A 283 -14.98 3.34 13.34
C VAL A 283 -14.26 2.47 12.30
N SER A 284 -13.17 1.83 12.69
CA SER A 284 -12.29 1.12 11.75
C SER A 284 -12.98 0.16 10.78
N ILE A 285 -13.98 -0.59 11.25
CA ILE A 285 -14.65 -1.60 10.40
C ILE A 285 -15.42 -0.97 9.23
N ASP A 286 -15.88 0.27 9.36
CA ASP A 286 -16.64 0.97 8.33
C ASP A 286 -15.76 1.36 7.12
N PHE A 287 -14.44 1.38 7.32
CA PHE A 287 -13.46 1.65 6.26
C PHE A 287 -12.88 0.38 5.64
N ASN A 288 -13.34 -0.82 6.09
CA ASN A 288 -12.91 -2.08 5.49
C ASN A 288 -13.32 -2.16 4.02
N HIS A 289 -12.40 -2.60 3.18
CA HIS A 289 -12.59 -2.67 1.73
C HIS A 289 -12.68 -1.29 1.02
N SER A 290 -12.21 -0.23 1.69
CA SER A 290 -12.09 1.10 1.11
C SER A 290 -10.92 1.16 0.11
N SER A 291 -11.18 1.65 -1.11
CA SER A 291 -10.16 1.81 -2.14
C SER A 291 -9.32 3.09 -1.98
N TYR A 292 -9.67 4.00 -1.09
CA TYR A 292 -8.87 5.19 -0.80
C TYR A 292 -7.55 4.82 -0.13
N SER A 293 -6.50 5.57 -0.43
CA SER A 293 -5.23 5.49 0.31
C SER A 293 -5.35 6.05 1.72
N SER A 294 -6.24 7.04 1.89
CA SER A 294 -6.38 7.84 3.11
C SER A 294 -7.79 8.42 3.16
N VAL A 295 -8.51 8.20 4.25
CA VAL A 295 -9.83 8.82 4.50
C VAL A 295 -9.69 9.74 5.71
N PHE A 296 -9.57 11.04 5.43
CA PHE A 296 -9.36 12.07 6.45
C PHE A 296 -10.61 12.23 7.32
N ASP A 297 -10.46 12.13 8.62
CA ASP A 297 -11.56 12.25 9.59
C ASP A 297 -11.70 13.71 10.04
N LEU A 298 -12.67 14.39 9.46
CA LEU A 298 -12.93 15.82 9.71
C LEU A 298 -13.38 16.08 11.13
N GLY A 299 -14.08 15.13 11.75
CA GLY A 299 -14.54 15.22 13.14
C GLY A 299 -13.41 15.09 14.17
N GLN A 300 -12.25 14.59 13.75
CA GLN A 300 -11.10 14.36 14.61
C GLN A 300 -10.01 15.44 14.47
N THR A 301 -10.25 16.49 13.69
CA THR A 301 -9.32 17.64 13.59
C THR A 301 -9.37 18.46 14.88
N GLN A 302 -8.21 18.70 15.48
CA GLN A 302 -8.06 19.50 16.69
C GLN A 302 -6.90 20.49 16.53
N VAL A 303 -7.09 21.69 17.06
CA VAL A 303 -6.06 22.72 17.08
C VAL A 303 -5.95 23.27 18.50
N VAL A 304 -4.76 23.20 19.07
CA VAL A 304 -4.44 23.73 20.40
C VAL A 304 -3.63 25.01 20.21
N ASP A 305 -4.12 26.10 20.77
CA ASP A 305 -3.48 27.43 20.74
C ASP A 305 -3.03 27.87 19.32
N GLY A 306 -3.83 27.50 18.31
CA GLY A 306 -3.59 27.82 16.91
C GLY A 306 -2.37 27.16 16.24
N THR A 307 -1.49 26.53 16.99
CA THR A 307 -0.17 26.10 16.52
C THR A 307 0.15 24.62 16.71
N LEU A 308 -0.52 23.92 17.63
CA LEU A 308 -0.41 22.47 17.72
C LEU A 308 -1.64 21.82 17.07
N VAL A 309 -1.46 21.28 15.89
CA VAL A 309 -2.51 20.62 15.11
C VAL A 309 -2.45 19.12 15.29
N ARG A 310 -3.61 18.51 15.52
CA ARG A 310 -3.78 17.05 15.48
C ARG A 310 -4.84 16.69 14.46
N VAL A 311 -4.53 15.75 13.57
CA VAL A 311 -5.45 15.21 12.57
C VAL A 311 -5.41 13.69 12.58
N MET A 312 -6.51 13.06 12.15
CA MET A 312 -6.59 11.61 11.94
C MET A 312 -6.97 11.27 10.51
N SER A 313 -6.45 10.16 10.02
CA SER A 313 -6.89 9.61 8.74
C SER A 313 -6.88 8.09 8.76
N TRP A 314 -7.97 7.49 8.31
CA TRP A 314 -8.19 6.06 8.24
C TRP A 314 -7.65 5.48 6.93
N TYR A 315 -7.24 4.23 6.96
CA TYR A 315 -6.84 3.52 5.73
C TYR A 315 -7.05 2.01 5.87
N ASP A 316 -7.63 1.42 4.86
CA ASP A 316 -7.56 -0.03 4.71
C ASP A 316 -6.12 -0.37 4.28
N ASN A 317 -5.33 -0.88 5.24
CA ASN A 317 -3.92 -1.15 5.04
C ASN A 317 -3.64 -2.29 4.04
N GLU A 318 -4.67 -3.04 3.66
CA GLU A 318 -4.59 -4.08 2.64
C GLU A 318 -5.24 -3.63 1.32
N TRP A 319 -6.50 -3.25 1.33
CA TRP A 319 -7.29 -2.98 0.12
C TRP A 319 -6.91 -1.67 -0.56
N GLY A 320 -6.83 -0.58 0.20
CA GLY A 320 -6.41 0.72 -0.34
C GLY A 320 -5.01 0.65 -0.94
N PHE A 321 -4.06 -0.01 -0.25
CA PHE A 321 -2.71 -0.22 -0.74
C PHE A 321 -2.66 -1.08 -2.01
N SER A 322 -3.49 -2.14 -2.09
CA SER A 322 -3.58 -3.03 -3.24
C SER A 322 -4.10 -2.32 -4.50
N ASN A 323 -5.06 -1.39 -4.34
CA ASN A 323 -5.50 -0.51 -5.43
C ASN A 323 -4.35 0.38 -5.93
N ARG A 324 -3.54 0.94 -5.03
CA ARG A 324 -2.37 1.77 -5.42
C ARG A 324 -1.28 0.98 -6.12
N MET A 325 -1.11 -0.29 -5.80
CA MET A 325 -0.21 -1.17 -6.56
C MET A 325 -0.63 -1.24 -8.04
N SER A 326 -1.91 -1.41 -8.31
CA SER A 326 -2.43 -1.45 -9.69
C SER A 326 -2.30 -0.09 -10.39
N ASP A 327 -2.55 1.02 -9.70
CA ASP A 327 -2.42 2.36 -10.28
C ASP A 327 -0.97 2.71 -10.62
N THR A 328 -0.04 2.42 -9.71
CA THR A 328 1.40 2.64 -9.93
C THR A 328 1.92 1.73 -11.05
N CYS A 329 1.49 0.46 -11.07
CA CYS A 329 1.82 -0.47 -12.14
C CYS A 329 1.38 0.05 -13.51
N ALA A 330 0.14 0.53 -13.60
CA ALA A 330 -0.38 1.11 -14.84
C ALA A 330 0.39 2.37 -15.27
N ALA A 331 0.78 3.22 -14.31
CA ALA A 331 1.62 4.38 -14.61
C ALA A 331 3.01 3.99 -15.13
N MET A 332 3.64 2.98 -14.52
CA MET A 332 4.92 2.42 -14.98
C MET A 332 4.82 1.80 -16.36
N GLY A 333 3.76 1.03 -16.61
CA GLY A 333 3.56 0.34 -17.88
C GLY A 333 3.37 1.29 -19.06
N ARG A 334 2.74 2.45 -18.82
CA ARG A 334 2.59 3.50 -19.87
C ARG A 334 3.91 4.14 -20.32
N LEU A 335 4.99 3.92 -19.60
CA LEU A 335 6.32 4.43 -19.92
C LEU A 335 7.22 3.38 -20.61
N ILE A 336 6.70 2.17 -20.87
CA ILE A 336 7.37 1.11 -21.64
C ILE A 336 7.14 1.35 -23.13
#